data_d2335ad9cee6cd5a4b6f4ce3efc80768
#
_entry.id   d2335ad9cee6cd5a4b6f4ce3efc80768
#
_cell.length_a   1.000
_cell.length_b   1.000
_cell.length_c   1.000
_cell.angle_alpha   90.00
_cell.angle_beta   90.00
_cell.angle_gamma   90.00
#
_symmetry.space_group_name_H-M   'P 1'
#
loop_
_entity.id
_entity.type
_entity.pdbx_description
1 polymer ?
#
loop_
_entity_poly.entity_id
_entity_poly.type
_entity_poly.pdbx_seq_one_letter_code
_entity_poly.pdbx_strand_id
1 'polypeptide(L)'
;TKEKFDHVIFACHAHQALAMIGKNATEKELEILSNFRTTRNEVVLHDDPQFMPKNRSAWASWNCKSIGKKGENDSVCVTYWVNLLQNLPKGAKDVFVTLNPTEKIDEERVEFKKYLGHPVFNENAIKAQEDLKSRLQGENNTWFTGAWLRYGFHEDGIHSAVEMCKKLLGKDDVVPWMPRFDVEPKQSLLGSAFMSMFQTIAGKWMPPNAKLTFTLPTGVDFSVSAKR
;
A
#
# COMPACT_ATOMS: atom_id res chain seq x y z
N THR A 1 1.60 28.61 -24.55
CA THR A 1 2.82 28.17 -25.25
C THR A 1 2.68 26.68 -25.53
N LYS A 2 3.01 26.25 -26.76
CA LYS A 2 3.12 24.82 -27.12
C LYS A 2 4.59 24.49 -27.12
N GLU A 3 4.98 23.53 -26.29
CA GLU A 3 6.34 23.03 -26.23
C GLU A 3 6.36 21.58 -26.73
N LYS A 4 7.48 21.15 -27.31
CA LYS A 4 7.69 19.77 -27.77
C LYS A 4 8.71 19.12 -26.85
N PHE A 5 8.42 17.90 -26.44
CA PHE A 5 9.30 17.06 -25.62
C PHE A 5 9.50 15.72 -26.34
N ASP A 6 10.67 15.12 -26.18
CA ASP A 6 10.97 13.81 -26.74
C ASP A 6 10.23 12.70 -25.99
N HIS A 7 10.05 12.86 -24.67
CA HIS A 7 9.34 11.92 -23.79
C HIS A 7 8.48 12.65 -22.79
N VAL A 8 7.34 12.04 -22.44
CA VAL A 8 6.43 12.52 -21.38
C VAL A 8 6.32 11.44 -20.31
N ILE A 9 6.58 11.78 -19.06
CA ILE A 9 6.51 10.87 -17.92
C ILE A 9 5.38 11.32 -16.99
N PHE A 10 4.37 10.49 -16.81
CA PHE A 10 3.29 10.70 -15.84
C PHE A 10 3.64 10.05 -14.49
N ALA A 11 4.09 10.87 -13.54
CA ALA A 11 4.39 10.48 -12.16
C ALA A 11 3.23 10.86 -11.23
N CYS A 12 2.00 10.55 -11.62
CA CYS A 12 0.75 10.86 -10.91
C CYS A 12 -0.20 9.66 -10.97
N HIS A 13 -1.36 9.72 -10.33
CA HIS A 13 -2.34 8.64 -10.41
C HIS A 13 -2.87 8.46 -11.85
N ALA A 14 -3.24 7.22 -12.21
CA ALA A 14 -3.72 6.88 -13.54
C ALA A 14 -4.88 7.76 -14.03
N HIS A 15 -5.88 8.05 -13.17
CA HIS A 15 -6.99 8.93 -13.52
C HIS A 15 -6.56 10.38 -13.77
N GLN A 16 -5.49 10.85 -13.09
CA GLN A 16 -4.92 12.18 -13.32
C GLN A 16 -4.17 12.21 -14.67
N ALA A 17 -3.42 11.15 -14.98
CA ALA A 17 -2.78 11.00 -16.28
C ALA A 17 -3.81 11.05 -17.42
N LEU A 18 -4.90 10.27 -17.32
CA LEU A 18 -6.00 10.30 -18.29
C LEU A 18 -6.64 11.68 -18.41
N ALA A 19 -6.85 12.39 -17.30
CA ALA A 19 -7.40 13.74 -17.31
C ALA A 19 -6.47 14.73 -18.04
N MET A 20 -5.15 14.60 -17.89
CA MET A 20 -4.16 15.45 -18.57
C MET A 20 -4.04 15.11 -20.05
N ILE A 21 -4.08 13.84 -20.43
CA ILE A 21 -4.08 13.40 -21.84
C ILE A 21 -5.39 13.85 -22.52
N GLY A 22 -6.50 13.78 -21.78
CA GLY A 22 -7.82 14.23 -22.20
C GLY A 22 -8.31 13.52 -23.47
N LYS A 23 -8.85 14.30 -24.42
CA LYS A 23 -9.38 13.77 -25.70
C LYS A 23 -8.33 13.20 -26.64
N ASN A 24 -7.06 13.35 -26.35
CA ASN A 24 -5.98 12.77 -27.13
C ASN A 24 -5.57 11.37 -26.65
N ALA A 25 -6.23 10.84 -25.61
CA ALA A 25 -5.98 9.48 -25.13
C ALA A 25 -6.31 8.47 -26.23
N THR A 26 -5.38 7.56 -26.46
CA THR A 26 -5.59 6.41 -27.34
C THR A 26 -6.58 5.43 -26.71
N GLU A 27 -7.19 4.58 -27.54
CA GLU A 27 -8.09 3.50 -27.05
C GLU A 27 -7.36 2.61 -26.03
N LYS A 28 -6.09 2.31 -26.26
CA LYS A 28 -5.26 1.51 -25.38
C LYS A 28 -5.00 2.19 -24.04
N GLU A 29 -4.71 3.49 -24.02
CA GLU A 29 -4.56 4.27 -22.79
C GLU A 29 -5.88 4.29 -21.99
N LEU A 30 -7.00 4.50 -22.67
CA LEU A 30 -8.33 4.44 -22.04
C LEU A 30 -8.62 3.05 -21.49
N GLU A 31 -8.40 1.98 -22.28
CA GLU A 31 -8.61 0.59 -21.86
C GLU A 31 -7.83 0.27 -20.58
N ILE A 32 -6.54 0.59 -20.55
CA ILE A 32 -5.65 0.17 -19.45
C ILE A 32 -5.79 1.09 -18.24
N LEU A 33 -5.68 2.41 -18.42
CA LEU A 33 -5.61 3.37 -17.30
C LEU A 33 -6.96 3.51 -16.58
N SER A 34 -8.10 3.27 -17.23
CA SER A 34 -9.41 3.33 -16.58
C SER A 34 -9.67 2.22 -15.54
N ASN A 35 -8.86 1.15 -15.54
CA ASN A 35 -8.97 0.08 -14.57
C ASN A 35 -8.37 0.43 -13.20
N PHE A 36 -7.55 1.48 -13.13
CA PHE A 36 -6.98 1.97 -11.88
C PHE A 36 -7.96 2.93 -11.19
N ARG A 37 -8.78 2.37 -10.33
CA ARG A 37 -9.77 3.13 -9.56
C ARG A 37 -9.18 3.60 -8.25
N THR A 38 -9.74 4.68 -7.70
CA THR A 38 -9.44 5.17 -6.36
C THR A 38 -10.71 5.27 -5.53
N THR A 39 -10.60 4.97 -4.23
CA THR A 39 -11.63 5.29 -3.24
C THR A 39 -11.25 6.55 -2.51
N ARG A 40 -12.26 7.40 -2.24
CA ARG A 40 -12.07 8.60 -1.45
C ARG A 40 -12.18 8.23 0.03
N ASN A 41 -11.08 8.39 0.77
CA ASN A 41 -11.01 8.11 2.18
C ASN A 41 -10.78 9.39 2.97
N GLU A 42 -11.47 9.52 4.09
CA GLU A 42 -11.20 10.55 5.08
C GLU A 42 -9.92 10.21 5.84
N VAL A 43 -9.02 11.18 5.94
CA VAL A 43 -7.75 11.05 6.66
C VAL A 43 -7.69 12.15 7.70
N VAL A 44 -7.52 11.77 8.96
CA VAL A 44 -7.46 12.70 10.09
C VAL A 44 -6.16 12.52 10.84
N LEU A 45 -5.40 13.60 11.00
CA LEU A 45 -4.24 13.69 11.89
C LEU A 45 -4.73 14.22 13.25
N HIS A 46 -4.47 13.48 14.32
CA HIS A 46 -5.01 13.78 15.66
C HIS A 46 -4.14 13.17 16.78
N ASP A 47 -4.48 13.48 18.02
CA ASP A 47 -3.85 12.88 19.21
C ASP A 47 -4.84 12.11 20.11
N ASP A 48 -6.03 11.80 19.60
CA ASP A 48 -7.05 11.06 20.33
C ASP A 48 -6.81 9.54 20.26
N PRO A 49 -6.55 8.83 21.38
CA PRO A 49 -6.25 7.41 21.40
C PRO A 49 -7.50 6.51 21.27
N GLN A 50 -8.71 7.04 21.11
CA GLN A 50 -9.95 6.24 21.09
C GLN A 50 -9.98 5.14 20.02
N PHE A 51 -9.20 5.29 18.95
CA PHE A 51 -9.11 4.32 17.85
C PHE A 51 -8.02 3.26 18.08
N MET A 52 -7.24 3.40 19.14
CA MET A 52 -6.20 2.46 19.52
C MET A 52 -6.73 1.35 20.42
N PRO A 53 -6.05 0.19 20.49
CA PRO A 53 -6.38 -0.83 21.47
C PRO A 53 -6.38 -0.29 22.90
N LYS A 54 -7.32 -0.75 23.75
CA LYS A 54 -7.38 -0.33 25.16
C LYS A 54 -6.09 -0.59 25.93
N ASN A 55 -5.44 -1.71 25.63
CA ASN A 55 -4.14 -2.02 26.23
C ASN A 55 -3.02 -1.42 25.39
N ARG A 56 -2.26 -0.49 25.97
CA ARG A 56 -1.15 0.18 25.27
C ARG A 56 -0.06 -0.80 24.79
N SER A 57 0.14 -1.91 25.47
CA SER A 57 1.11 -2.94 25.04
C SER A 57 0.71 -3.66 23.74
N ALA A 58 -0.55 -3.53 23.33
CA ALA A 58 -1.06 -4.06 22.06
C ALA A 58 -1.00 -3.04 20.90
N TRP A 59 -0.49 -1.83 21.16
CA TRP A 59 -0.36 -0.83 20.11
C TRP A 59 0.70 -1.21 19.10
N ALA A 60 0.32 -1.24 17.84
CA ALA A 60 1.22 -1.44 16.71
C ALA A 60 1.33 -0.15 15.88
N SER A 61 2.27 -0.11 14.96
CA SER A 61 2.36 1.01 14.00
C SER A 61 1.09 1.15 13.15
N TRP A 62 0.40 0.03 12.89
CA TRP A 62 -0.88 -0.03 12.17
C TRP A 62 -1.90 -0.77 13.02
N ASN A 63 -3.04 -0.13 13.29
CA ASN A 63 -4.12 -0.70 14.08
C ASN A 63 -5.40 -0.64 13.27
N CYS A 64 -6.03 -1.79 13.08
CA CYS A 64 -7.23 -1.92 12.25
C CYS A 64 -8.44 -2.24 13.14
N LYS A 65 -9.49 -1.43 13.03
CA LYS A 65 -10.79 -1.65 13.65
C LYS A 65 -11.79 -2.00 12.55
N SER A 66 -12.23 -3.25 12.50
CA SER A 66 -13.32 -3.68 11.60
C SER A 66 -14.66 -3.36 12.24
N ILE A 67 -15.57 -2.78 11.44
CA ILE A 67 -16.93 -2.45 11.87
C ILE A 67 -17.89 -3.09 10.89
N GLY A 68 -18.61 -4.07 11.35
CA GLY A 68 -19.61 -4.79 10.58
C GLY A 68 -19.85 -6.19 11.11
N LYS A 69 -21.01 -6.74 10.83
CA LYS A 69 -21.27 -8.17 10.98
C LYS A 69 -20.60 -8.88 9.80
N LYS A 70 -19.98 -10.02 10.06
CA LYS A 70 -19.33 -10.86 9.04
C LYS A 70 -20.25 -11.06 7.82
N GLY A 71 -19.90 -10.41 6.67
CA GLY A 71 -20.66 -10.53 5.42
C GLY A 71 -21.34 -9.25 4.91
N GLU A 72 -21.38 -8.16 5.69
CA GLU A 72 -21.73 -6.83 5.20
C GLU A 72 -20.46 -6.07 4.76
N ASN A 73 -20.62 -5.07 3.88
CA ASN A 73 -19.48 -4.21 3.44
C ASN A 73 -18.75 -3.65 4.66
N ASP A 74 -17.68 -4.34 5.07
CA ASP A 74 -16.89 -3.98 6.23
C ASP A 74 -16.21 -2.63 5.98
N SER A 75 -16.71 -1.60 6.65
CA SER A 75 -15.97 -0.34 6.74
C SER A 75 -14.74 -0.58 7.60
N VAL A 76 -13.58 -0.42 7.02
CA VAL A 76 -12.30 -0.60 7.70
C VAL A 76 -11.78 0.76 8.15
N CYS A 77 -11.64 0.93 9.47
CA CYS A 77 -10.95 2.05 10.07
C CYS A 77 -9.50 1.62 10.38
N VAL A 78 -8.54 2.37 9.87
CA VAL A 78 -7.11 2.10 10.10
C VAL A 78 -6.50 3.29 10.80
N THR A 79 -5.83 3.04 11.94
CA THR A 79 -5.10 4.06 12.69
C THR A 79 -3.61 3.73 12.70
N TYR A 80 -2.82 4.67 12.19
CA TYR A 80 -1.36 4.65 12.24
C TYR A 80 -0.89 5.33 13.51
N TRP A 81 -0.07 4.63 14.30
CA TRP A 81 0.66 5.27 15.42
C TRP A 81 1.98 5.80 14.88
N VAL A 82 2.01 7.10 14.61
CA VAL A 82 3.13 7.77 13.93
C VAL A 82 4.41 7.70 14.75
N ASN A 83 4.30 7.71 16.09
CA ASN A 83 5.46 7.63 16.99
C ASN A 83 6.29 6.36 16.75
N LEU A 84 5.61 5.22 16.58
CA LEU A 84 6.29 3.96 16.28
C LEU A 84 6.68 3.88 14.80
N LEU A 85 5.79 4.30 13.90
CA LEU A 85 6.00 4.21 12.46
C LEU A 85 7.20 5.03 11.98
N GLN A 86 7.39 6.21 12.56
CA GLN A 86 8.47 7.14 12.20
C GLN A 86 9.59 7.23 13.25
N ASN A 87 9.57 6.34 14.25
CA ASN A 87 10.56 6.30 15.31
C ASN A 87 10.77 7.67 15.99
N LEU A 88 9.68 8.31 16.42
CA LEU A 88 9.74 9.58 17.11
C LEU A 88 10.49 9.46 18.45
N PRO A 89 11.08 10.56 18.96
CA PRO A 89 11.79 10.55 20.25
C PRO A 89 10.93 9.99 21.39
N LYS A 90 11.56 9.26 22.32
CA LYS A 90 10.88 8.79 23.53
C LYS A 90 10.32 9.96 24.32
N GLY A 91 9.05 9.87 24.73
CA GLY A 91 8.35 10.94 25.47
C GLY A 91 7.66 11.97 24.56
N ALA A 92 7.78 11.85 23.24
CA ALA A 92 6.95 12.65 22.34
C ALA A 92 5.47 12.36 22.58
N LYS A 93 4.62 13.39 22.43
CA LYS A 93 3.16 13.24 22.44
C LYS A 93 2.74 12.21 21.41
N ASP A 94 1.72 11.40 21.72
CA ASP A 94 1.20 10.44 20.76
C ASP A 94 0.54 11.17 19.58
N VAL A 95 0.85 10.71 18.37
CA VAL A 95 0.32 11.24 17.12
C VAL A 95 -0.27 10.09 16.33
N PHE A 96 -1.50 10.26 15.86
CA PHE A 96 -2.23 9.28 15.09
C PHE A 96 -2.66 9.83 13.74
N VAL A 97 -2.68 8.97 12.74
CA VAL A 97 -3.36 9.20 11.47
C VAL A 97 -4.42 8.14 11.30
N THR A 98 -5.69 8.54 11.31
CA THR A 98 -6.80 7.60 11.14
C THR A 98 -7.47 7.78 9.80
N LEU A 99 -7.62 6.67 9.08
CA LEU A 99 -8.38 6.57 7.85
C LEU A 99 -9.80 6.09 8.18
N ASN A 100 -10.78 6.80 7.63
CA ASN A 100 -12.21 6.50 7.79
C ASN A 100 -12.60 6.31 9.26
N PRO A 101 -12.42 7.32 10.11
CA PRO A 101 -12.80 7.23 11.52
C PRO A 101 -14.29 6.90 11.64
N THR A 102 -14.61 5.93 12.47
CA THR A 102 -15.96 5.41 12.66
C THR A 102 -16.74 6.13 13.73
N GLU A 103 -16.05 6.94 14.50
CA GLU A 103 -16.59 7.76 15.57
C GLU A 103 -16.03 9.18 15.40
N LYS A 104 -16.72 10.17 15.93
CA LYS A 104 -16.26 11.56 15.87
C LYS A 104 -15.00 11.71 16.75
N ILE A 105 -13.94 12.28 16.17
CA ILE A 105 -12.77 12.71 16.91
C ILE A 105 -13.07 14.08 17.49
N ASP A 106 -12.63 14.34 18.72
CA ASP A 106 -12.73 15.64 19.35
C ASP A 106 -11.99 16.68 18.49
N GLU A 107 -12.68 17.74 18.11
CA GLU A 107 -12.14 18.76 17.19
C GLU A 107 -10.93 19.50 17.78
N GLU A 108 -10.88 19.64 19.12
CA GLU A 108 -9.72 20.22 19.79
C GLU A 108 -8.46 19.35 19.70
N ARG A 109 -8.62 18.07 19.34
CA ARG A 109 -7.56 17.10 19.16
C ARG A 109 -7.20 16.81 17.71
N VAL A 110 -7.91 17.44 16.77
CA VAL A 110 -7.67 17.33 15.34
C VAL A 110 -6.69 18.40 14.88
N GLU A 111 -5.54 17.98 14.36
CA GLU A 111 -4.56 18.88 13.76
C GLU A 111 -4.83 19.13 12.28
N PHE A 112 -5.29 18.10 11.58
CA PHE A 112 -5.51 18.19 10.14
C PHE A 112 -6.51 17.13 9.66
N LYS A 113 -7.32 17.50 8.68
CA LYS A 113 -8.31 16.62 8.06
C LYS A 113 -8.36 16.83 6.56
N LYS A 114 -8.33 15.72 5.81
CA LYS A 114 -8.39 15.75 4.34
C LYS A 114 -9.02 14.49 3.78
N TYR A 115 -9.59 14.60 2.59
CA TYR A 115 -9.98 13.43 1.79
C TYR A 115 -8.91 13.12 0.77
N LEU A 116 -8.42 11.88 0.76
CA LEU A 116 -7.42 11.39 -0.16
C LEU A 116 -7.96 10.23 -0.99
N GLY A 117 -7.53 10.16 -2.25
CA GLY A 117 -7.80 9.03 -3.13
C GLY A 117 -6.79 7.91 -2.87
N HIS A 118 -7.25 6.72 -2.49
CA HIS A 118 -6.41 5.54 -2.36
C HIS A 118 -6.66 4.57 -3.52
N PRO A 119 -5.62 4.01 -4.14
CA PRO A 119 -5.78 3.01 -5.19
C PRO A 119 -6.54 1.78 -4.69
N VAL A 120 -7.41 1.23 -5.54
CA VAL A 120 -8.12 -0.02 -5.29
C VAL A 120 -7.44 -1.14 -6.05
N PHE A 121 -6.93 -2.12 -5.33
CA PHE A 121 -6.25 -3.28 -5.90
C PHE A 121 -7.23 -4.45 -6.04
N ASN A 122 -7.97 -4.45 -7.14
CA ASN A 122 -8.82 -5.56 -7.56
C ASN A 122 -8.17 -6.32 -8.73
N GLU A 123 -8.80 -7.41 -9.17
CA GLU A 123 -8.30 -8.24 -10.28
C GLU A 123 -8.06 -7.43 -11.55
N ASN A 124 -8.95 -6.48 -11.87
CA ASN A 124 -8.81 -5.62 -13.04
C ASN A 124 -7.59 -4.70 -12.93
N ALA A 125 -7.35 -4.13 -11.75
CA ALA A 125 -6.18 -3.28 -11.51
C ALA A 125 -4.88 -4.09 -11.61
N ILE A 126 -4.83 -5.30 -11.05
CA ILE A 126 -3.66 -6.19 -11.13
C ILE A 126 -3.36 -6.56 -12.59
N LYS A 127 -4.39 -6.94 -13.36
CA LYS A 127 -4.24 -7.20 -14.79
C LYS A 127 -3.76 -5.96 -15.54
N ALA A 128 -4.32 -4.80 -15.22
CA ALA A 128 -3.94 -3.54 -15.86
C ALA A 128 -2.49 -3.12 -15.53
N GLN A 129 -1.92 -3.50 -14.37
CA GLN A 129 -0.49 -3.31 -14.06
C GLN A 129 0.40 -4.08 -15.04
N GLU A 130 0.05 -5.33 -15.36
CA GLU A 130 0.78 -6.16 -16.33
C GLU A 130 0.59 -5.64 -17.75
N ASP A 131 -0.63 -5.28 -18.12
CA ASP A 131 -0.95 -4.70 -19.44
C ASP A 131 -0.22 -3.36 -19.65
N LEU A 132 -0.15 -2.51 -18.65
CA LEU A 132 0.58 -1.25 -18.73
C LEU A 132 2.07 -1.52 -18.97
N LYS A 133 2.67 -2.41 -18.19
CA LYS A 133 4.10 -2.74 -18.30
C LYS A 133 4.46 -3.31 -19.67
N SER A 134 3.62 -4.19 -20.21
CA SER A 134 3.90 -4.92 -21.46
C SER A 134 3.45 -4.20 -22.72
N ARG A 135 2.31 -3.50 -22.68
CA ARG A 135 1.63 -2.98 -23.86
C ARG A 135 1.63 -1.46 -23.99
N LEU A 136 1.74 -0.72 -22.86
CA LEU A 136 1.57 0.73 -22.87
C LEU A 136 2.85 1.51 -22.53
N GLN A 137 3.69 0.97 -21.65
CA GLN A 137 4.90 1.67 -21.17
C GLN A 137 5.88 1.96 -22.29
N GLY A 138 6.09 3.24 -22.61
CA GLY A 138 6.96 3.74 -23.68
C GLY A 138 6.28 3.88 -25.04
N GLU A 139 5.01 3.51 -25.18
CA GLU A 139 4.26 3.72 -26.42
C GLU A 139 4.06 5.24 -26.65
N ASN A 140 4.25 5.69 -27.88
CA ASN A 140 4.19 7.12 -28.24
C ASN A 140 5.10 8.01 -27.36
N ASN A 141 6.24 7.48 -26.90
CA ASN A 141 7.16 8.16 -25.98
C ASN A 141 6.49 8.60 -24.66
N THR A 142 5.42 7.92 -24.26
CA THR A 142 4.67 8.19 -23.02
C THR A 142 4.98 7.13 -21.99
N TRP A 143 5.25 7.57 -20.76
CA TRP A 143 5.73 6.74 -19.68
C TRP A 143 4.91 6.98 -18.41
N PHE A 144 4.72 5.94 -17.61
CA PHE A 144 3.93 6.00 -16.39
C PHE A 144 4.71 5.43 -15.21
N THR A 145 4.64 6.12 -14.06
CA THR A 145 5.24 5.66 -12.82
C THR A 145 4.37 6.06 -11.63
N GLY A 146 4.44 5.31 -10.55
CA GLY A 146 3.70 5.57 -9.33
C GLY A 146 3.48 4.30 -8.51
N ALA A 147 3.20 4.49 -7.22
CA ALA A 147 2.96 3.39 -6.28
C ALA A 147 1.79 2.48 -6.67
N TRP A 148 0.82 3.00 -7.42
CA TRP A 148 -0.36 2.28 -7.93
C TRP A 148 -0.03 1.18 -8.96
N LEU A 149 1.21 1.16 -9.46
CA LEU A 149 1.72 0.09 -10.33
C LEU A 149 2.16 -1.17 -9.58
N ARG A 150 2.07 -1.18 -8.24
CA ARG A 150 2.24 -2.35 -7.36
C ARG A 150 1.23 -2.30 -6.21
N TYR A 151 1.68 -2.26 -4.97
CA TYR A 151 0.84 -2.35 -3.76
C TYR A 151 0.46 -1.00 -3.14
N GLY A 152 0.98 0.11 -3.65
CA GLY A 152 0.62 1.45 -3.19
C GLY A 152 1.52 2.04 -2.12
N PHE A 153 2.64 1.42 -1.78
CA PHE A 153 3.62 1.93 -0.82
C PHE A 153 4.63 2.87 -1.48
N HIS A 154 5.33 3.67 -0.67
CA HIS A 154 6.36 4.60 -1.16
C HIS A 154 7.45 3.86 -1.95
N GLU A 155 7.88 2.69 -1.48
CA GLU A 155 8.86 1.85 -2.14
C GLU A 155 8.39 1.39 -3.52
N ASP A 156 7.10 1.12 -3.67
CA ASP A 156 6.52 0.76 -4.97
C ASP A 156 6.58 1.90 -5.97
N GLY A 157 6.48 3.14 -5.49
CA GLY A 157 6.65 4.34 -6.32
C GLY A 157 8.08 4.42 -6.88
N ILE A 158 9.09 4.26 -6.03
CA ILE A 158 10.51 4.24 -6.43
C ILE A 158 10.78 3.06 -7.37
N HIS A 159 10.32 1.87 -7.01
CA HIS A 159 10.49 0.67 -7.84
C HIS A 159 9.93 0.88 -9.25
N SER A 160 8.70 1.41 -9.36
CA SER A 160 8.08 1.64 -10.67
C SER A 160 8.85 2.66 -11.51
N ALA A 161 9.43 3.68 -10.87
CA ALA A 161 10.26 4.68 -11.55
C ALA A 161 11.57 4.05 -12.06
N VAL A 162 12.22 3.21 -11.26
CA VAL A 162 13.45 2.52 -11.68
C VAL A 162 13.19 1.59 -12.86
N GLU A 163 12.12 0.77 -12.80
CA GLU A 163 11.76 -0.13 -13.90
C GLU A 163 11.42 0.63 -15.18
N MET A 164 10.71 1.74 -15.05
CA MET A 164 10.45 2.63 -16.19
C MET A 164 11.75 3.21 -16.78
N CYS A 165 12.66 3.69 -15.94
CA CYS A 165 13.95 4.24 -16.39
C CYS A 165 14.83 3.18 -17.05
N LYS A 166 14.86 1.95 -16.54
CA LYS A 166 15.56 0.84 -17.18
C LYS A 166 15.07 0.64 -18.62
N LYS A 167 13.75 0.59 -18.79
CA LYS A 167 13.15 0.43 -20.12
C LYS A 167 13.40 1.62 -21.02
N LEU A 168 13.29 2.84 -20.50
CA LEU A 168 13.53 4.09 -21.26
C LEU A 168 14.98 4.20 -21.73
N LEU A 169 15.94 3.86 -20.87
CA LEU A 169 17.37 4.03 -21.15
C LEU A 169 18.01 2.78 -21.76
N GLY A 170 17.31 1.64 -21.81
CA GLY A 170 17.85 0.37 -22.27
C GLY A 170 19.02 -0.13 -21.40
N LYS A 171 19.00 0.15 -20.10
CA LYS A 171 20.07 -0.18 -19.15
C LYS A 171 19.49 -0.78 -17.88
N ASP A 172 20.10 -1.86 -17.38
CA ASP A 172 19.67 -2.49 -16.13
C ASP A 172 20.18 -1.78 -14.87
N ASP A 173 21.32 -1.13 -14.96
CA ASP A 173 21.99 -0.45 -13.85
C ASP A 173 21.78 1.07 -13.92
N VAL A 174 20.53 1.49 -13.71
CA VAL A 174 20.15 2.91 -13.69
C VAL A 174 20.39 3.56 -12.33
N VAL A 175 20.43 2.75 -11.26
CA VAL A 175 20.60 3.22 -9.87
C VAL A 175 21.51 2.24 -9.12
N PRO A 176 22.84 2.37 -9.28
CA PRO A 176 23.81 1.37 -8.81
C PRO A 176 23.84 1.18 -7.29
N TRP A 177 23.33 2.14 -6.53
CA TRP A 177 23.26 2.09 -5.05
C TRP A 177 21.93 1.53 -4.54
N MET A 178 20.99 1.20 -5.41
CA MET A 178 19.68 0.70 -4.99
C MET A 178 19.73 -0.83 -4.83
N PRO A 179 19.19 -1.38 -3.73
CA PRO A 179 19.06 -2.82 -3.58
C PRO A 179 18.32 -3.45 -4.76
N ARG A 180 18.78 -4.60 -5.22
CA ARG A 180 18.04 -5.36 -6.25
C ARG A 180 16.75 -5.87 -5.63
N PHE A 181 15.61 -5.37 -6.11
CA PHE A 181 14.27 -5.78 -5.65
C PHE A 181 13.90 -7.22 -6.05
N ASP A 182 14.66 -7.83 -6.95
CA ASP A 182 14.39 -9.18 -7.48
C ASP A 182 14.92 -10.31 -6.57
N VAL A 183 15.58 -9.95 -5.49
CA VAL A 183 15.97 -10.94 -4.49
C VAL A 183 14.73 -11.24 -3.66
N GLU A 184 13.93 -12.21 -4.11
CA GLU A 184 13.02 -12.89 -3.19
C GLU A 184 13.84 -13.29 -1.96
N PRO A 185 13.40 -12.93 -0.74
CA PRO A 185 14.10 -13.36 0.46
C PRO A 185 14.16 -14.88 0.38
N LYS A 186 15.36 -15.43 0.19
CA LYS A 186 15.57 -16.89 0.23
C LYS A 186 14.99 -17.32 1.57
N GLN A 187 13.85 -17.98 1.54
CA GLN A 187 13.30 -18.60 2.73
C GLN A 187 14.40 -19.52 3.25
N SER A 188 15.00 -19.17 4.37
CA SER A 188 15.98 -20.03 4.97
C SER A 188 15.27 -21.35 5.29
N LEU A 189 15.89 -22.48 4.96
CA LEU A 189 15.38 -23.81 5.32
C LEU A 189 15.00 -23.89 6.81
N LEU A 190 15.74 -23.18 7.66
CA LEU A 190 15.45 -23.01 9.09
C LEU A 190 14.16 -22.20 9.33
N GLY A 191 13.92 -21.15 8.58
CA GLY A 191 12.68 -20.35 8.70
C GLY A 191 11.44 -21.14 8.27
N SER A 192 11.53 -21.92 7.17
CA SER A 192 10.42 -22.76 6.71
C SER A 192 10.16 -23.93 7.67
N ALA A 193 11.21 -24.56 8.22
CA ALA A 193 11.08 -25.63 9.22
C ALA A 193 10.48 -25.09 10.53
N PHE A 194 10.93 -23.92 11.01
CA PHE A 194 10.38 -23.25 12.18
C PHE A 194 8.89 -22.90 11.99
N MET A 195 8.51 -22.35 10.84
CA MET A 195 7.11 -22.04 10.53
C MET A 195 6.25 -23.29 10.43
N SER A 196 6.74 -24.36 9.83
CA SER A 196 6.03 -25.66 9.76
C SER A 196 5.84 -26.27 11.16
N MET A 197 6.87 -26.25 12.01
CA MET A 197 6.79 -26.72 13.39
C MET A 197 5.81 -25.85 14.21
N PHE A 198 5.86 -24.55 14.03
CA PHE A 198 4.97 -23.62 14.71
C PHE A 198 3.51 -23.79 14.28
N GLN A 199 3.23 -23.99 12.98
CA GLN A 199 1.90 -24.31 12.46
C GLN A 199 1.36 -25.60 13.05
N THR A 200 2.20 -26.63 13.21
CA THR A 200 1.81 -27.93 13.80
C THR A 200 1.48 -27.78 15.27
N ILE A 201 2.25 -27.01 16.03
CA ILE A 201 2.04 -26.78 17.46
C ILE A 201 0.82 -25.88 17.68
N ALA A 202 0.74 -24.76 16.99
CA ALA A 202 -0.38 -23.82 17.11
C ALA A 202 -1.70 -24.46 16.69
N GLY A 203 -1.73 -25.28 15.64
CA GLY A 203 -2.92 -26.01 15.19
C GLY A 203 -3.49 -26.98 16.22
N LYS A 204 -2.67 -27.48 17.17
CA LYS A 204 -3.13 -28.35 18.27
C LYS A 204 -3.73 -27.59 19.45
N TRP A 205 -3.35 -26.35 19.66
CA TRP A 205 -3.71 -25.54 20.84
C TRP A 205 -4.67 -24.39 20.55
N MET A 206 -4.91 -24.06 19.29
CA MET A 206 -5.80 -22.98 18.91
C MET A 206 -7.27 -23.43 18.91
N PRO A 207 -8.19 -22.61 19.44
CA PRO A 207 -9.62 -22.83 19.26
C PRO A 207 -10.00 -22.89 17.76
N PRO A 208 -11.08 -23.61 17.40
CA PRO A 208 -11.59 -23.60 16.03
C PRO A 208 -11.85 -22.16 15.56
N ASN A 209 -11.40 -21.81 14.35
CA ASN A 209 -11.54 -20.47 13.77
C ASN A 209 -10.68 -19.35 14.41
N ALA A 210 -9.74 -19.64 15.30
CA ALA A 210 -8.78 -18.65 15.76
C ALA A 210 -7.74 -18.36 14.69
N LYS A 211 -7.35 -17.10 14.57
CA LYS A 211 -6.26 -16.62 13.72
C LYS A 211 -5.23 -15.89 14.59
N LEU A 212 -3.99 -16.33 14.54
CA LEU A 212 -2.85 -15.64 15.15
C LEU A 212 -2.04 -14.97 14.05
N THR A 213 -1.75 -13.70 14.23
CA THR A 213 -0.88 -12.95 13.32
C THR A 213 0.36 -12.51 14.11
N PHE A 214 1.53 -12.76 13.55
CA PHE A 214 2.83 -12.38 14.11
C PHE A 214 3.52 -11.44 13.14
N THR A 215 4.04 -10.35 13.67
CA THR A 215 4.92 -9.44 12.91
C THR A 215 6.35 -9.73 13.32
N LEU A 216 7.20 -10.09 12.37
CA LEU A 216 8.64 -10.23 12.63
C LEU A 216 9.28 -8.84 12.80
N PRO A 217 10.46 -8.75 13.48
CA PRO A 217 11.23 -7.51 13.55
C PRO A 217 11.61 -6.93 12.18
N THR A 218 11.53 -7.76 11.12
CA THR A 218 11.76 -7.38 9.72
C THR A 218 10.54 -6.75 9.05
N GLY A 219 9.41 -6.60 9.76
CA GLY A 219 8.16 -6.05 9.22
C GLY A 219 7.32 -7.02 8.39
N VAL A 220 7.65 -8.30 8.38
CA VAL A 220 6.88 -9.34 7.65
C VAL A 220 5.83 -9.95 8.57
N ASP A 221 4.58 -9.92 8.13
CA ASP A 221 3.45 -10.50 8.86
C ASP A 221 3.19 -11.96 8.45
N PHE A 222 3.08 -12.83 9.43
CA PHE A 222 2.65 -14.21 9.25
C PHE A 222 1.33 -14.46 9.97
N SER A 223 0.38 -15.07 9.29
CA SER A 223 -0.87 -15.47 9.92
C SER A 223 -1.04 -16.98 9.89
N VAL A 224 -1.39 -17.54 11.04
CA VAL A 224 -1.71 -18.97 11.19
C VAL A 224 -3.20 -19.06 11.55
N SER A 225 -3.95 -19.83 10.76
CA SER A 225 -5.36 -20.14 11.04
C SER A 225 -5.51 -21.63 11.33
N ALA A 226 -6.25 -21.97 12.40
CA ALA A 226 -6.66 -23.34 12.63
C ALA A 226 -7.68 -23.74 11.56
N LYS A 227 -7.30 -24.64 10.64
CA LYS A 227 -8.26 -25.39 9.80
C LYS A 227 -8.56 -26.70 10.50
N ARG A 228 -9.81 -27.00 10.72
CA ARG A 228 -10.33 -28.36 10.87
C ARG A 228 -10.95 -28.80 9.57
#